data_396c7a746e62fda02697e7917ed6156e
#
_entry.id   396c7a746e62fda02697e7917ed6156e
#
_cell.length_a   1.000
_cell.length_b   1.000
_cell.length_c   1.000
_cell.angle_alpha   90.00
_cell.angle_beta   90.00
_cell.angle_gamma   90.00
#
_symmetry.space_group_name_H-M   'P 1'
#
loop_
_entity.id
_entity.type
_entity.pdbx_description
1 polymer ?
#
loop_
_entity_poly.entity_id
_entity_poly.type
_entity_poly.pdbx_seq_one_letter_code
_entity_poly.pdbx_strand_id
1 'polypeptide(L)'
;MIRAGDSIQNPVTGERMVFRKTSAETNGEAVVIECFVKPNGFVAKAHVHPSQDERFEVLKGSLMFKIDGKELPAGPGDRILVPAGATHQFWNAGDEEAHFVCEVRPALKFEQLIETMYSLAADGKTNKSAMPNPLRLAVIARETFDTVQLPFPPVWMQRLGLAVGAPLGRLLGYEATYEPATVDVPEGEAAPA
;
A
#
# COMPACT_ATOMS: atom_id res chain seq x y z
N MET A 1 6.79 0.43 -14.68
CA MET A 1 7.25 1.56 -13.80
C MET A 1 6.14 2.60 -13.81
N ILE A 2 5.58 2.88 -12.66
CA ILE A 2 4.46 3.82 -12.44
C ILE A 2 4.84 5.25 -12.83
N ARG A 3 3.88 5.99 -13.38
CA ARG A 3 3.97 7.40 -13.77
C ARG A 3 2.82 8.18 -13.14
N ALA A 4 2.96 9.49 -13.05
CA ALA A 4 1.83 10.34 -12.67
C ALA A 4 0.66 10.17 -13.65
N GLY A 5 -0.55 10.02 -13.12
CA GLY A 5 -1.76 9.68 -13.84
C GLY A 5 -2.08 8.19 -13.92
N ASP A 6 -1.11 7.31 -13.70
CA ASP A 6 -1.36 5.86 -13.69
C ASP A 6 -2.28 5.47 -12.52
N SER A 7 -3.14 4.50 -12.78
CA SER A 7 -4.09 3.96 -11.79
C SER A 7 -3.90 2.47 -11.62
N ILE A 8 -3.92 2.02 -10.38
CA ILE A 8 -3.87 0.59 -10.02
C ILE A 8 -5.03 0.26 -9.09
N GLN A 9 -5.49 -0.98 -9.15
CA GLN A 9 -6.60 -1.45 -8.33
C GLN A 9 -6.28 -2.78 -7.66
N ASN A 10 -6.70 -2.91 -6.40
CA ASN A 10 -6.67 -4.17 -5.67
C ASN A 10 -8.11 -4.70 -5.52
N PRO A 11 -8.51 -5.74 -6.28
CA PRO A 11 -9.87 -6.25 -6.23
C PRO A 11 -10.20 -6.97 -4.91
N VAL A 12 -9.21 -7.37 -4.14
CA VAL A 12 -9.38 -8.06 -2.85
C VAL A 12 -9.67 -7.08 -1.73
N THR A 13 -8.95 -5.95 -1.68
CA THR A 13 -9.12 -4.92 -0.65
C THR A 13 -10.21 -3.91 -1.00
N GLY A 14 -10.57 -3.80 -2.28
CA GLY A 14 -11.52 -2.81 -2.78
C GLY A 14 -10.91 -1.41 -2.93
N GLU A 15 -9.59 -1.33 -2.98
CA GLU A 15 -8.86 -0.08 -3.16
C GLU A 15 -8.51 0.18 -4.62
N ARG A 16 -8.58 1.45 -5.02
CA ARG A 16 -8.01 2.00 -6.25
C ARG A 16 -7.13 3.19 -5.90
N MET A 17 -5.95 3.24 -6.48
CA MET A 17 -4.99 4.32 -6.29
C MET A 17 -4.66 4.98 -7.62
N VAL A 18 -4.58 6.31 -7.64
CA VAL A 18 -4.11 7.12 -8.77
C VAL A 18 -2.87 7.87 -8.31
N PHE A 19 -1.75 7.69 -8.99
CA PHE A 19 -0.50 8.37 -8.64
C PHE A 19 -0.54 9.82 -9.11
N ARG A 20 -0.47 10.77 -8.18
CA ARG A 20 -0.44 12.21 -8.47
C ARG A 20 0.97 12.74 -8.62
N LYS A 21 1.91 12.21 -7.81
CA LYS A 21 3.36 12.45 -7.92
C LYS A 21 4.10 11.17 -7.60
N THR A 22 5.09 10.88 -8.40
CA THR A 22 5.95 9.71 -8.25
C THR A 22 7.26 10.04 -7.54
N SER A 23 7.98 9.02 -7.08
CA SER A 23 9.32 9.19 -6.51
C SER A 23 10.30 9.80 -7.52
N ALA A 24 10.16 9.47 -8.79
CA ALA A 24 10.99 10.02 -9.86
C ALA A 24 10.79 11.53 -10.04
N GLU A 25 9.54 12.01 -9.98
CA GLU A 25 9.20 13.43 -10.13
C GLU A 25 9.58 14.26 -8.89
N THR A 26 9.67 13.63 -7.73
CA THR A 26 10.01 14.28 -6.46
C THR A 26 11.47 14.05 -6.04
N ASN A 27 12.31 13.46 -6.89
CA ASN A 27 13.67 13.05 -6.55
C ASN A 27 13.74 12.18 -5.28
N GLY A 28 12.76 11.30 -5.07
CA GLY A 28 12.69 10.41 -3.92
C GLY A 28 12.14 11.05 -2.64
N GLU A 29 11.75 12.33 -2.67
CA GLU A 29 11.23 13.01 -1.48
C GLU A 29 9.86 12.47 -1.03
N ALA A 30 8.95 12.21 -1.98
CA ALA A 30 7.61 11.75 -1.65
C ALA A 30 6.94 11.02 -2.80
N VAL A 31 5.93 10.23 -2.47
CA VAL A 31 4.89 9.77 -3.39
C VAL A 31 3.57 10.40 -2.93
N VAL A 32 2.79 10.91 -3.87
CA VAL A 32 1.44 11.42 -3.61
C VAL A 32 0.44 10.58 -4.39
N ILE A 33 -0.47 9.96 -3.69
CA ILE A 33 -1.51 9.10 -4.25
C ILE A 33 -2.90 9.61 -3.88
N GLU A 34 -3.80 9.50 -4.79
CA GLU A 34 -5.22 9.69 -4.55
C GLU A 34 -5.88 8.31 -4.47
N CYS A 35 -6.55 8.06 -3.36
CA CYS A 35 -7.05 6.74 -2.98
C CYS A 35 -8.57 6.73 -2.94
N PHE A 36 -9.14 5.65 -3.44
CA PHE A 36 -10.58 5.36 -3.42
C PHE A 36 -10.76 3.99 -2.78
N VAL A 37 -11.56 3.91 -1.73
CA VAL A 37 -11.80 2.69 -0.98
C VAL A 37 -13.29 2.41 -0.92
N LYS A 38 -13.72 1.30 -1.51
CA LYS A 38 -15.13 0.88 -1.51
C LYS A 38 -15.66 0.69 -0.09
N PRO A 39 -16.98 0.73 0.14
CA PRO A 39 -17.57 0.31 1.41
C PRO A 39 -17.04 -1.06 1.85
N ASN A 40 -16.69 -1.18 3.13
CA ASN A 40 -16.00 -2.35 3.71
C ASN A 40 -14.61 -2.66 3.15
N GLY A 41 -14.08 -1.81 2.27
CA GLY A 41 -12.70 -1.91 1.82
C GLY A 41 -11.72 -1.58 2.95
N PHE A 42 -10.52 -2.15 2.87
CA PHE A 42 -9.51 -2.05 3.93
C PHE A 42 -8.11 -2.01 3.36
N VAL A 43 -7.21 -1.33 4.03
CA VAL A 43 -5.78 -1.50 3.78
C VAL A 43 -5.31 -2.81 4.40
N ALA A 44 -4.48 -3.52 3.66
CA ALA A 44 -3.95 -4.80 4.10
C ALA A 44 -3.25 -4.65 5.45
N LYS A 45 -3.75 -5.35 6.46
CA LYS A 45 -3.23 -5.56 7.82
C LYS A 45 -2.47 -4.39 8.46
N ALA A 46 -2.50 -4.32 9.77
CA ALA A 46 -1.65 -3.42 10.54
C ALA A 46 -0.18 -3.58 10.16
N HIS A 47 0.48 -2.46 9.91
CA HIS A 47 1.88 -2.41 9.48
C HIS A 47 2.58 -1.17 10.06
N VAL A 48 3.87 -1.09 9.81
CA VAL A 48 4.75 -0.01 10.26
C VAL A 48 5.60 0.45 9.08
N HIS A 49 5.66 1.75 8.87
CA HIS A 49 6.66 2.38 8.02
C HIS A 49 7.82 2.85 8.90
N PRO A 50 8.99 2.16 8.90
CA PRO A 50 10.06 2.50 9.86
C PRO A 50 10.62 3.89 9.72
N SER A 51 10.59 4.44 8.50
CA SER A 51 11.27 5.68 8.14
C SER A 51 10.42 6.60 7.27
N GLN A 52 9.11 6.35 7.14
CA GLN A 52 8.21 7.13 6.33
C GLN A 52 7.08 7.69 7.18
N ASP A 53 6.80 8.98 7.02
CA ASP A 53 5.56 9.59 7.48
C ASP A 53 4.50 9.41 6.39
N GLU A 54 3.26 9.19 6.80
CA GLU A 54 2.10 9.24 5.91
C GLU A 54 1.15 10.36 6.35
N ARG A 55 0.73 11.17 5.39
CA ARG A 55 -0.20 12.27 5.58
C ARG A 55 -1.43 12.06 4.74
N PHE A 56 -2.56 11.91 5.41
CA PHE A 56 -3.85 11.69 4.79
C PHE A 56 -4.67 12.96 4.84
N GLU A 57 -5.39 13.27 3.76
CA GLU A 57 -6.42 14.30 3.70
C GLU A 57 -7.69 13.66 3.14
N VAL A 58 -8.73 13.54 3.96
CA VAL A 58 -10.00 12.96 3.55
C VAL A 58 -10.80 13.98 2.75
N LEU A 59 -11.19 13.61 1.54
CA LEU A 59 -11.95 14.47 0.62
C LEU A 59 -13.44 14.12 0.62
N LYS A 60 -13.76 12.81 0.73
CA LYS A 60 -15.14 12.32 0.75
C LYS A 60 -15.22 10.99 1.53
N GLY A 61 -16.40 10.71 2.07
CA GLY A 61 -16.68 9.46 2.78
C GLY A 61 -16.18 9.46 4.22
N SER A 62 -16.03 8.27 4.80
CA SER A 62 -15.65 8.09 6.20
C SER A 62 -14.59 7.01 6.33
N LEU A 63 -13.48 7.36 6.97
CA LEU A 63 -12.40 6.43 7.28
C LEU A 63 -12.31 6.22 8.79
N MET A 64 -11.89 5.03 9.18
CA MET A 64 -11.44 4.74 10.53
C MET A 64 -9.97 4.38 10.47
N PHE A 65 -9.15 5.13 11.19
CA PHE A 65 -7.73 4.82 11.40
C PHE A 65 -7.57 4.11 12.75
N LYS A 66 -6.62 3.18 12.80
CA LYS A 66 -6.11 2.63 14.06
C LYS A 66 -4.62 2.86 14.10
N ILE A 67 -4.16 3.77 14.99
CA ILE A 67 -2.76 4.18 15.12
C ILE A 67 -2.32 3.87 16.56
N ASP A 68 -1.27 3.05 16.70
CA ASP A 68 -0.77 2.55 18.00
C ASP A 68 -1.88 2.07 18.94
N GLY A 69 -2.84 1.32 18.34
CA GLY A 69 -3.97 0.73 19.05
C GLY A 69 -5.14 1.68 19.32
N LYS A 70 -5.02 2.98 19.05
CA LYS A 70 -6.09 3.97 19.21
C LYS A 70 -6.88 4.13 17.92
N GLU A 71 -8.19 4.08 18.01
CA GLU A 71 -9.09 4.32 16.89
C GLU A 71 -9.38 5.82 16.74
N LEU A 72 -9.31 6.31 15.51
CA LEU A 72 -9.51 7.71 15.13
C LEU A 72 -10.40 7.76 13.90
N PRO A 73 -11.66 8.20 14.03
CA PRO A 73 -12.51 8.45 12.87
C PRO A 73 -12.05 9.69 12.13
N ALA A 74 -12.20 9.66 10.79
CA ALA A 74 -11.89 10.79 9.93
C ALA A 74 -12.93 10.93 8.82
N GLY A 75 -13.38 12.17 8.61
CA GLY A 75 -14.33 12.57 7.57
C GLY A 75 -13.78 13.67 6.68
N PRO A 76 -14.58 14.20 5.74
CA PRO A 76 -14.16 15.22 4.79
C PRO A 76 -13.53 16.45 5.46
N GLY A 77 -12.34 16.86 5.02
CA GLY A 77 -11.55 17.96 5.55
C GLY A 77 -10.60 17.56 6.69
N ASP A 78 -10.72 16.37 7.25
CA ASP A 78 -9.79 15.90 8.28
C ASP A 78 -8.42 15.55 7.68
N ARG A 79 -7.37 15.89 8.45
CA ARG A 79 -5.98 15.59 8.12
C ARG A 79 -5.37 14.72 9.20
N ILE A 80 -4.88 13.56 8.81
CA ILE A 80 -4.29 12.58 9.72
C ILE A 80 -2.81 12.44 9.38
N LEU A 81 -1.95 12.52 10.40
CA LEU A 81 -0.54 12.19 10.31
C LEU A 81 -0.29 10.86 10.99
N VAL A 82 0.27 9.93 10.25
CA VAL A 82 0.87 8.69 10.79
C VAL A 82 2.38 8.89 10.76
N PRO A 83 3.04 9.09 11.91
CA PRO A 83 4.47 9.30 11.94
C PRO A 83 5.23 7.99 11.70
N ALA A 84 6.47 8.10 11.22
CA ALA A 84 7.39 6.98 11.08
C ALA A 84 7.46 6.16 12.39
N GLY A 85 7.44 4.85 12.24
CA GLY A 85 7.49 3.90 13.35
C GLY A 85 6.15 3.60 14.01
N ALA A 86 5.09 4.33 13.74
CA ALA A 86 3.76 4.05 14.29
C ALA A 86 3.11 2.82 13.63
N THR A 87 2.58 1.93 14.45
CA THR A 87 1.74 0.82 13.96
C THR A 87 0.39 1.36 13.54
N HIS A 88 -0.01 1.13 12.29
CA HIS A 88 -1.29 1.64 11.81
C HIS A 88 -1.98 0.72 10.81
N GLN A 89 -3.25 0.97 10.64
CA GLN A 89 -4.14 0.45 9.60
C GLN A 89 -5.33 1.39 9.45
N PHE A 90 -6.03 1.33 8.32
CA PHE A 90 -7.29 2.03 8.14
C PHE A 90 -8.28 1.20 7.31
N TRP A 91 -9.55 1.58 7.36
CA TRP A 91 -10.63 0.99 6.58
C TRP A 91 -11.71 2.02 6.30
N ASN A 92 -12.51 1.77 5.27
CA ASN A 92 -13.72 2.54 5.03
C ASN A 92 -14.80 2.12 6.02
N ALA A 93 -15.19 3.04 6.90
CA ALA A 93 -16.18 2.82 7.95
C ALA A 93 -17.60 3.30 7.54
N GLY A 94 -17.74 3.83 6.32
CA GLY A 94 -19.00 4.37 5.80
C GLY A 94 -19.65 3.46 4.76
N ASP A 95 -20.82 3.91 4.28
CA ASP A 95 -21.62 3.23 3.28
C ASP A 95 -21.35 3.69 1.85
N GLU A 96 -20.55 4.73 1.69
CA GLU A 96 -20.10 5.29 0.42
C GLU A 96 -18.61 5.02 0.18
N GLU A 97 -18.16 5.14 -1.07
CA GLU A 97 -16.72 5.10 -1.40
C GLU A 97 -16.01 6.27 -0.71
N ALA A 98 -14.99 5.93 0.08
CA ALA A 98 -14.11 6.91 0.68
C ALA A 98 -13.06 7.37 -0.33
N HIS A 99 -12.80 8.67 -0.38
CA HIS A 99 -11.86 9.32 -1.27
C HIS A 99 -10.93 10.20 -0.44
N PHE A 100 -9.63 10.00 -0.58
CA PHE A 100 -8.62 10.76 0.17
C PHE A 100 -7.31 10.85 -0.61
N VAL A 101 -6.47 11.80 -0.23
CA VAL A 101 -5.09 11.91 -0.70
C VAL A 101 -4.17 11.42 0.40
N CYS A 102 -3.16 10.65 0.02
CA CYS A 102 -2.09 10.22 0.90
C CYS A 102 -0.73 10.67 0.33
N GLU A 103 0.08 11.36 1.13
CA GLU A 103 1.47 11.66 0.87
C GLU A 103 2.34 10.76 1.73
N VAL A 104 3.23 9.99 1.12
CA VAL A 104 4.22 9.12 1.79
C VAL A 104 5.59 9.72 1.62
N ARG A 105 6.29 10.00 2.73
CA ARG A 105 7.58 10.72 2.73
C ARG A 105 8.57 10.12 3.74
N PRO A 106 9.82 9.81 3.31
CA PRO A 106 10.34 9.79 1.93
C PRO A 106 9.71 8.67 1.10
N ALA A 107 9.84 8.74 -0.24
CA ALA A 107 9.24 7.76 -1.15
C ALA A 107 9.75 6.32 -0.94
N LEU A 108 11.03 6.14 -0.73
CA LEU A 108 11.70 4.84 -0.65
C LEU A 108 11.27 3.89 -1.79
N LYS A 109 10.85 2.66 -1.45
CA LYS A 109 10.33 1.66 -2.40
C LYS A 109 8.81 1.51 -2.33
N PHE A 110 8.09 2.56 -1.90
CA PHE A 110 6.65 2.49 -1.71
C PHE A 110 5.91 2.14 -3.02
N GLU A 111 6.22 2.83 -4.12
CA GLU A 111 5.59 2.56 -5.43
C GLU A 111 5.82 1.12 -5.89
N GLN A 112 7.06 0.65 -5.81
CA GLN A 112 7.42 -0.73 -6.17
C GLN A 112 6.63 -1.76 -5.34
N LEU A 113 6.50 -1.51 -4.04
CA LEU A 113 5.75 -2.38 -3.14
C LEU A 113 4.28 -2.44 -3.54
N ILE A 114 3.63 -1.27 -3.69
CA ILE A 114 2.21 -1.18 -4.00
C ILE A 114 1.92 -1.75 -5.39
N GLU A 115 2.69 -1.39 -6.42
CA GLU A 115 2.56 -1.94 -7.77
C GLU A 115 2.61 -3.47 -7.73
N THR A 116 3.60 -4.03 -7.03
CA THR A 116 3.77 -5.48 -6.91
C THR A 116 2.59 -6.16 -6.20
N MET A 117 2.16 -5.62 -5.06
CA MET A 117 1.09 -6.22 -4.27
C MET A 117 -0.26 -6.15 -4.98
N TYR A 118 -0.56 -5.03 -5.64
CA TYR A 118 -1.81 -4.82 -6.38
C TYR A 118 -1.86 -5.68 -7.65
N SER A 119 -0.74 -5.77 -8.39
CA SER A 119 -0.64 -6.63 -9.56
C SER A 119 -0.83 -8.11 -9.20
N LEU A 120 -0.24 -8.57 -8.09
CA LEU A 120 -0.46 -9.92 -7.60
C LEU A 120 -1.91 -10.18 -7.21
N ALA A 121 -2.58 -9.19 -6.62
CA ALA A 121 -3.99 -9.30 -6.26
C ALA A 121 -4.89 -9.31 -7.50
N ALA A 122 -4.63 -8.47 -8.48
CA ALA A 122 -5.34 -8.43 -9.75
C ALA A 122 -5.25 -9.76 -10.52
N ASP A 123 -4.09 -10.41 -10.49
CA ASP A 123 -3.87 -11.73 -11.11
C ASP A 123 -4.33 -12.92 -10.24
N GLY A 124 -5.04 -12.68 -9.12
CA GLY A 124 -5.53 -13.74 -8.24
C GLY A 124 -4.43 -14.51 -7.50
N LYS A 125 -3.22 -13.94 -7.39
CA LYS A 125 -2.05 -14.55 -6.75
C LYS A 125 -1.92 -14.22 -5.27
N THR A 126 -2.99 -13.71 -4.67
CA THR A 126 -3.10 -13.42 -3.24
C THR A 126 -4.25 -14.18 -2.61
N ASN A 127 -4.24 -14.31 -1.29
CA ASN A 127 -5.35 -14.85 -0.53
C ASN A 127 -6.43 -13.78 -0.25
N LYS A 128 -7.49 -14.16 0.48
CA LYS A 128 -8.60 -13.24 0.86
C LYS A 128 -8.19 -12.05 1.73
N SER A 129 -6.96 -12.05 2.24
CA SER A 129 -6.37 -10.94 2.99
C SER A 129 -5.37 -10.13 2.13
N ALA A 130 -5.45 -10.25 0.81
CA ALA A 130 -4.54 -9.63 -0.17
C ALA A 130 -3.05 -9.97 0.04
N MET A 131 -2.75 -11.10 0.70
CA MET A 131 -1.38 -11.53 0.96
C MET A 131 -0.95 -12.63 -0.03
N PRO A 132 0.21 -12.48 -0.69
CA PRO A 132 0.73 -13.49 -1.60
C PRO A 132 1.26 -14.72 -0.85
N ASN A 133 1.71 -15.73 -1.59
CA ASN A 133 2.40 -16.89 -1.03
C ASN A 133 3.52 -16.45 -0.07
N PRO A 134 3.69 -17.10 1.12
CA PRO A 134 4.65 -16.66 2.13
C PRO A 134 6.10 -16.55 1.63
N LEU A 135 6.56 -17.44 0.74
CA LEU A 135 7.92 -17.35 0.20
C LEU A 135 8.06 -16.22 -0.81
N ARG A 136 7.03 -15.93 -1.61
CA ARG A 136 6.98 -14.73 -2.46
C ARG A 136 6.98 -13.46 -1.61
N LEU A 137 6.13 -13.43 -0.58
CA LEU A 137 6.11 -12.32 0.37
C LEU A 137 7.47 -12.09 1.03
N ALA A 138 8.20 -13.17 1.38
CA ALA A 138 9.53 -13.04 1.94
C ALA A 138 10.53 -12.39 0.97
N VAL A 139 10.43 -12.68 -0.33
CA VAL A 139 11.28 -12.04 -1.36
C VAL A 139 10.95 -10.54 -1.47
N ILE A 140 9.67 -10.20 -1.55
CA ILE A 140 9.19 -8.80 -1.60
C ILE A 140 9.62 -8.04 -0.33
N ALA A 141 9.27 -8.59 0.84
CA ALA A 141 9.54 -7.95 2.13
C ALA A 141 11.04 -7.77 2.42
N ARG A 142 11.90 -8.69 1.94
CA ARG A 142 13.35 -8.51 2.06
C ARG A 142 13.84 -7.27 1.31
N GLU A 143 13.27 -7.01 0.15
CA GLU A 143 13.65 -5.88 -0.71
C GLU A 143 13.06 -4.55 -0.24
N THR A 144 11.88 -4.60 0.39
CA THR A 144 11.12 -3.43 0.85
C THR A 144 11.09 -3.27 2.38
N PHE A 145 12.06 -3.89 3.09
CA PHE A 145 12.05 -3.97 4.56
C PHE A 145 12.17 -2.61 5.24
N ASP A 146 12.84 -1.65 4.59
CA ASP A 146 12.96 -0.26 5.09
C ASP A 146 11.72 0.59 4.75
N THR A 147 10.83 0.07 3.88
CA THR A 147 9.58 0.71 3.50
C THR A 147 8.43 0.25 4.39
N VAL A 148 8.29 -1.07 4.61
CA VAL A 148 7.20 -1.63 5.41
C VAL A 148 7.65 -2.82 6.23
N GLN A 149 7.15 -2.90 7.46
CA GLN A 149 7.37 -4.00 8.40
C GLN A 149 6.05 -4.41 9.04
N LEU A 150 5.99 -5.64 9.53
CA LEU A 150 4.89 -6.07 10.40
C LEU A 150 5.14 -5.56 11.83
N PRO A 151 4.08 -5.25 12.62
CA PRO A 151 4.24 -4.88 14.02
C PRO A 151 4.70 -6.07 14.90
N PHE A 152 4.50 -7.30 14.43
CA PHE A 152 4.91 -8.54 15.07
C PHE A 152 5.19 -9.62 14.00
N PRO A 153 6.20 -10.50 14.20
CA PRO A 153 7.12 -10.61 15.35
C PRO A 153 8.17 -9.48 15.38
N PRO A 154 9.00 -9.39 16.45
CA PRO A 154 10.05 -8.38 16.53
C PRO A 154 10.97 -8.34 15.32
N VAL A 155 11.51 -7.18 14.98
CA VAL A 155 12.30 -6.93 13.76
C VAL A 155 13.42 -7.95 13.54
N TRP A 156 14.16 -8.33 14.59
CA TRP A 156 15.22 -9.33 14.47
C TRP A 156 14.73 -10.70 14.00
N MET A 157 13.53 -11.12 14.47
CA MET A 157 12.90 -12.39 14.03
C MET A 157 12.41 -12.28 12.59
N GLN A 158 11.83 -11.14 12.20
CA GLN A 158 11.46 -10.89 10.81
C GLN A 158 12.69 -11.00 9.91
N ARG A 159 13.80 -10.33 10.25
CA ARG A 159 15.06 -10.40 9.49
C ARG A 159 15.59 -11.82 9.37
N LEU A 160 15.53 -12.61 10.45
CA LEU A 160 15.93 -14.03 10.42
C LEU A 160 15.03 -14.83 9.47
N GLY A 161 13.72 -14.67 9.57
CA GLY A 161 12.75 -15.31 8.67
C GLY A 161 12.99 -14.96 7.21
N LEU A 162 13.27 -13.69 6.91
CA LEU A 162 13.57 -13.20 5.57
C LEU A 162 14.93 -13.70 5.06
N ALA A 163 15.93 -13.88 5.95
CA ALA A 163 17.23 -14.43 5.59
C ALA A 163 17.14 -15.86 5.06
N VAL A 164 16.15 -16.63 5.53
CA VAL A 164 15.87 -17.99 5.06
C VAL A 164 14.82 -18.03 3.96
N GLY A 165 13.70 -17.34 4.17
CA GLY A 165 12.55 -17.40 3.27
C GLY A 165 12.79 -16.77 1.91
N ALA A 166 13.53 -15.64 1.84
CA ALA A 166 13.76 -14.97 0.57
C ALA A 166 14.68 -15.77 -0.38
N PRO A 167 15.81 -16.36 0.05
CA PRO A 167 16.58 -17.26 -0.81
C PRO A 167 15.76 -18.44 -1.31
N LEU A 168 14.97 -19.09 -0.45
CA LEU A 168 14.10 -20.21 -0.87
C LEU A 168 13.05 -19.73 -1.89
N GLY A 169 12.45 -18.56 -1.67
CA GLY A 169 11.51 -17.99 -2.63
C GLY A 169 12.15 -17.72 -3.99
N ARG A 170 13.37 -17.20 -4.01
CA ARG A 170 14.12 -16.97 -5.26
C ARG A 170 14.47 -18.24 -5.99
N LEU A 171 14.80 -19.32 -5.28
CA LEU A 171 15.00 -20.65 -5.87
C LEU A 171 13.73 -21.21 -6.54
N LEU A 172 12.55 -20.79 -6.07
CA LEU A 172 11.25 -21.13 -6.67
C LEU A 172 10.84 -20.15 -7.78
N GLY A 173 11.72 -19.22 -8.19
CA GLY A 173 11.47 -18.27 -9.25
C GLY A 173 10.63 -17.04 -8.83
N TYR A 174 10.47 -16.80 -7.53
CA TYR A 174 9.80 -15.56 -7.08
C TYR A 174 10.76 -14.37 -7.12
N GLU A 175 10.26 -13.26 -7.64
CA GLU A 175 10.96 -11.97 -7.71
C GLU A 175 10.37 -10.97 -6.71
N ALA A 176 11.14 -9.92 -6.42
CA ALA A 176 10.72 -8.84 -5.52
C ALA A 176 9.75 -7.86 -6.18
N THR A 177 9.68 -7.88 -7.49
CA THR A 177 8.71 -7.15 -8.31
C THR A 177 7.81 -8.13 -9.03
N TYR A 178 6.62 -7.66 -9.39
CA TYR A 178 5.71 -8.42 -10.21
C TYR A 178 5.02 -7.47 -11.20
N GLU A 179 5.27 -7.69 -12.47
CA GLU A 179 4.58 -6.98 -13.55
C GLU A 179 3.41 -7.85 -14.05
N PRO A 180 2.19 -7.32 -14.09
CA PRO A 180 1.04 -8.06 -14.61
C PRO A 180 1.23 -8.34 -16.10
N ALA A 181 0.68 -9.46 -16.55
CA ALA A 181 0.77 -9.88 -17.95
C ALA A 181 0.06 -8.91 -18.92
N THR A 182 -0.93 -8.15 -18.44
CA THR A 182 -1.61 -7.06 -19.16
C THR A 182 -2.21 -6.07 -18.15
N VAL A 183 -1.91 -4.80 -18.30
CA VAL A 183 -2.68 -3.72 -17.69
C VAL A 183 -3.64 -3.22 -18.77
N ASP A 184 -4.86 -3.76 -18.81
CA ASP A 184 -5.95 -3.08 -19.47
C ASP A 184 -6.33 -1.88 -18.61
N VAL A 185 -5.81 -0.72 -18.96
CA VAL A 185 -6.31 0.56 -18.44
C VAL A 185 -7.64 0.78 -19.15
N PRO A 186 -8.80 0.77 -18.46
CA PRO A 186 -10.03 1.18 -19.09
C PRO A 186 -9.88 2.65 -19.48
N GLU A 187 -9.84 2.92 -20.79
CA GLU A 187 -10.05 4.26 -21.33
C GLU A 187 -11.45 4.72 -20.89
N GLY A 188 -11.53 5.78 -20.11
CA GLY A 188 -12.76 6.53 -19.93
C GLY A 188 -13.22 6.69 -18.48
N GLU A 189 -12.56 7.56 -17.75
CA GLU A 189 -13.28 8.54 -16.94
C GLU A 189 -12.33 9.72 -16.70
N ALA A 190 -12.37 10.65 -17.65
CA ALA A 190 -11.71 11.94 -17.49
C ALA A 190 -12.29 12.63 -16.26
N ALA A 191 -11.40 13.02 -15.33
CA ALA A 191 -11.78 13.84 -14.20
C ALA A 191 -12.48 15.12 -14.71
N PRO A 192 -13.61 15.52 -14.11
CA PRO A 192 -14.19 16.82 -14.41
C PRO A 192 -13.21 17.93 -13.99
N ALA A 193 -13.09 18.92 -14.89
CA ALA A 193 -12.23 20.10 -14.75
C ALA A 193 -12.55 20.95 -13.52
#